data_7eb0cbfafdf9653e02b592bfb95c2be1
#
_entry.id   7eb0cbfafdf9653e02b592bfb95c2be1
#
_cell.length_a   1.000
_cell.length_b   1.000
_cell.length_c   1.000
_cell.angle_alpha   90.00
_cell.angle_beta   90.00
_cell.angle_gamma   90.00
#
_symmetry.space_group_name_H-M   'P 1'
#
loop_
_entity.id
_entity.type
_entity.pdbx_description
1 polymer ?
#
loop_
_entity_poly.entity_id
_entity_poly.type
_entity_poly.pdbx_seq_one_letter_code
_entity_poly.pdbx_strand_id
1 'polypeptide(L)'
;MEKIARKLTDLVGNTPLLELSNYNKSNGLKARLIVKIESFNPAGSVKDRIALAMIEDAETKGILHPGATIIEPTSGNTGVGLAFVSAAKGYKLILTMPDTMSIERRNLLKALGAELVLTPGADGMKGAIAKAEELKAVTSGAVILQQFENPANPAMHLRTTGLEIWRDTEGKVDIFVAGVGTGGTVSGVGEALKMRDPSIKIVAVEPSDSPVLSGGKPGPHKIQGIGAGFIPCLLYTSPSPRDPKTS
;
A
#
# COMPACT_ATOMS: atom_id res chain seq x y z
N MET A 1 31.70 1.49 -3.13
CA MET A 1 30.91 1.43 -1.88
C MET A 1 30.37 0.02 -1.71
N GLU A 2 30.47 -0.51 -0.50
CA GLU A 2 29.87 -1.81 -0.18
C GLU A 2 28.34 -1.75 -0.40
N LYS A 3 27.78 -2.79 -1.05
CA LYS A 3 26.33 -2.94 -1.28
C LYS A 3 25.72 -3.93 -0.26
N ILE A 4 26.08 -3.79 1.01
CA ILE A 4 25.61 -4.66 2.09
C ILE A 4 24.50 -3.92 2.83
N ALA A 5 23.28 -4.45 2.81
CA ALA A 5 22.18 -3.98 3.65
C ALA A 5 22.50 -4.25 5.12
N ARG A 6 22.30 -3.29 5.99
CA ARG A 6 22.58 -3.39 7.42
C ARG A 6 21.31 -3.69 8.23
N LYS A 7 20.15 -3.43 7.66
CA LYS A 7 18.83 -3.66 8.24
C LYS A 7 17.94 -4.31 7.20
N LEU A 8 17.01 -5.14 7.60
CA LEU A 8 16.02 -5.72 6.69
C LEU A 8 15.18 -4.64 5.98
N THR A 9 14.94 -3.51 6.62
CA THR A 9 14.23 -2.36 6.03
C THR A 9 14.99 -1.71 4.88
N ASP A 10 16.32 -1.86 4.80
CA ASP A 10 17.13 -1.35 3.69
C ASP A 10 16.85 -2.11 2.37
N LEU A 11 16.21 -3.27 2.46
CA LEU A 11 15.84 -4.10 1.31
C LEU A 11 14.45 -3.76 0.75
N VAL A 12 13.72 -2.85 1.37
CA VAL A 12 12.40 -2.42 0.88
C VAL A 12 12.56 -1.56 -0.35
N GLY A 13 11.84 -1.90 -1.41
CA GLY A 13 11.92 -1.19 -2.69
C GLY A 13 12.99 -1.74 -3.63
N ASN A 14 13.35 -0.96 -4.63
CA ASN A 14 14.23 -1.37 -5.73
C ASN A 14 13.85 -2.73 -6.34
N THR A 15 12.56 -3.00 -6.40
CA THR A 15 12.02 -4.23 -6.96
C THR A 15 12.23 -4.29 -8.46
N PRO A 16 12.43 -5.48 -9.05
CA PRO A 16 12.71 -5.60 -10.47
C PRO A 16 11.48 -5.30 -11.34
N LEU A 17 11.75 -4.90 -12.58
CA LEU A 17 10.80 -4.93 -13.67
C LEU A 17 10.96 -6.22 -14.48
N LEU A 18 9.84 -6.81 -14.91
CA LEU A 18 9.80 -8.00 -15.76
C LEU A 18 8.98 -7.72 -17.01
N GLU A 19 9.56 -7.95 -18.17
CA GLU A 19 8.83 -7.93 -19.45
C GLU A 19 8.07 -9.23 -19.66
N LEU A 20 6.77 -9.15 -19.96
CA LEU A 20 5.91 -10.30 -20.20
C LEU A 20 5.95 -10.75 -21.68
N SER A 21 7.14 -11.00 -22.22
CA SER A 21 7.37 -11.29 -23.65
C SER A 21 6.55 -12.46 -24.16
N ASN A 22 6.46 -13.58 -23.40
CA ASN A 22 5.67 -14.73 -23.79
C ASN A 22 4.16 -14.43 -23.82
N TYR A 23 3.67 -13.68 -22.83
CA TYR A 23 2.27 -13.25 -22.78
C TYR A 23 1.93 -12.34 -23.94
N ASN A 24 2.79 -11.36 -24.24
CA ASN A 24 2.64 -10.47 -25.38
C ASN A 24 2.53 -11.25 -26.70
N LYS A 25 3.45 -12.20 -26.92
CA LYS A 25 3.47 -13.02 -28.12
C LYS A 25 2.22 -13.89 -28.25
N SER A 26 1.82 -14.57 -27.18
CA SER A 26 0.66 -15.47 -27.17
C SER A 26 -0.67 -14.74 -27.41
N ASN A 27 -0.76 -13.48 -27.05
CA ASN A 27 -1.98 -12.66 -27.18
C ASN A 27 -1.90 -11.67 -28.35
N GLY A 28 -0.84 -11.69 -29.15
CA GLY A 28 -0.68 -10.79 -30.31
C GLY A 28 -0.68 -9.30 -29.95
N LEU A 29 -0.19 -8.96 -28.75
CA LEU A 29 -0.22 -7.58 -28.26
C LEU A 29 0.83 -6.72 -28.97
N LYS A 30 0.44 -5.51 -29.35
CA LYS A 30 1.36 -4.51 -29.92
C LYS A 30 2.12 -3.72 -28.85
N ALA A 31 1.55 -3.61 -27.66
CA ALA A 31 2.19 -2.92 -26.55
C ALA A 31 3.23 -3.81 -25.87
N ARG A 32 4.33 -3.21 -25.43
CA ARG A 32 5.32 -3.84 -24.57
C ARG A 32 4.80 -3.84 -23.13
N LEU A 33 4.44 -5.00 -22.59
CA LEU A 33 3.96 -5.16 -21.23
C LEU A 33 5.11 -5.41 -20.27
N ILE A 34 5.23 -4.52 -19.28
CA ILE A 34 6.23 -4.62 -18.22
C ILE A 34 5.51 -4.58 -16.87
N VAL A 35 5.87 -5.48 -15.96
CA VAL A 35 5.30 -5.54 -14.62
C VAL A 35 6.38 -5.26 -13.57
N LYS A 36 6.03 -4.49 -12.53
CA LYS A 36 6.89 -4.26 -11.37
C LYS A 36 6.60 -5.31 -10.31
N ILE A 37 7.60 -6.12 -9.97
CA ILE A 37 7.44 -7.31 -9.14
C ILE A 37 7.56 -6.94 -7.66
N GLU A 38 6.50 -6.41 -7.08
CA GLU A 38 6.47 -5.96 -5.68
C GLU A 38 6.51 -7.12 -4.64
N SER A 39 6.34 -8.37 -5.08
CA SER A 39 6.58 -9.55 -4.23
C SER A 39 8.05 -9.77 -3.87
N PHE A 40 8.98 -9.04 -4.47
CA PHE A 40 10.41 -9.04 -4.11
C PHE A 40 10.73 -8.15 -2.91
N ASN A 41 9.77 -7.39 -2.39
CA ASN A 41 9.95 -6.75 -1.09
C ASN A 41 10.07 -7.81 0.04
N PRO A 42 10.77 -7.52 1.14
CA PRO A 42 11.08 -8.49 2.22
C PRO A 42 9.88 -9.24 2.80
N ALA A 43 8.75 -8.57 3.00
CA ALA A 43 7.51 -9.19 3.46
C ALA A 43 6.54 -9.54 2.31
N GLY A 44 7.01 -9.45 1.05
CA GLY A 44 6.38 -10.02 -0.12
C GLY A 44 5.30 -9.16 -0.78
N SER A 45 5.23 -7.86 -0.51
CA SER A 45 4.23 -7.00 -1.17
C SER A 45 4.62 -5.53 -1.25
N VAL A 46 3.91 -4.78 -2.10
CA VAL A 46 4.00 -3.32 -2.19
C VAL A 46 3.75 -2.60 -0.85
N LYS A 47 3.08 -3.26 0.10
CA LYS A 47 2.73 -2.67 1.39
C LYS A 47 3.91 -2.52 2.34
N ASP A 48 5.01 -3.21 2.10
CA ASP A 48 6.26 -3.04 2.83
C ASP A 48 6.76 -1.60 2.72
N ARG A 49 6.59 -1.00 1.53
CA ARG A 49 6.96 0.40 1.27
C ARG A 49 6.18 1.37 2.13
N ILE A 50 4.87 1.26 2.13
CA ILE A 50 4.03 2.20 2.90
C ILE A 50 4.12 1.95 4.40
N ALA A 51 4.30 0.71 4.84
CA ALA A 51 4.53 0.39 6.24
C ALA A 51 5.80 1.07 6.76
N LEU A 52 6.90 0.97 6.01
CA LEU A 52 8.15 1.66 6.34
C LEU A 52 7.96 3.18 6.34
N ALA A 53 7.35 3.73 5.28
CA ALA A 53 7.19 5.17 5.14
C ALA A 53 6.32 5.80 6.23
N MET A 54 5.19 5.15 6.59
CA MET A 54 4.30 5.67 7.62
C MET A 54 4.95 5.64 9.01
N ILE A 55 5.73 4.60 9.32
CA ILE A 55 6.48 4.51 10.58
C ILE A 55 7.57 5.59 10.62
N GLU A 56 8.37 5.74 9.58
CA GLU A 56 9.44 6.74 9.51
C GLU A 56 8.93 8.18 9.52
N ASP A 57 7.79 8.43 8.89
CA ASP A 57 7.13 9.72 8.93
C ASP A 57 6.64 10.06 10.36
N ALA A 58 6.05 9.08 11.05
CA ALA A 58 5.61 9.24 12.43
C ALA A 58 6.79 9.44 13.41
N GLU A 59 7.92 8.76 13.19
CA GLU A 59 9.18 8.97 13.92
C GLU A 59 9.71 10.41 13.69
N THR A 60 9.78 10.82 12.44
CA THR A 60 10.29 12.15 12.04
C THR A 60 9.44 13.29 12.62
N LYS A 61 8.14 13.10 12.68
CA LYS A 61 7.20 14.06 13.28
C LYS A 61 7.16 14.03 14.81
N GLY A 62 7.91 13.13 15.45
CA GLY A 62 7.87 12.97 16.90
C GLY A 62 6.52 12.44 17.43
N ILE A 63 5.72 11.79 16.58
CA ILE A 63 4.45 11.15 16.94
C ILE A 63 4.71 9.74 17.48
N LEU A 64 5.68 9.05 16.91
CA LEU A 64 6.06 7.69 17.29
C LEU A 64 7.43 7.72 17.97
N HIS A 65 7.48 7.31 19.26
CA HIS A 65 8.70 7.27 20.05
C HIS A 65 9.21 5.84 20.22
N PRO A 66 10.50 5.62 20.50
CA PRO A 66 11.04 4.29 20.80
C PRO A 66 10.22 3.56 21.86
N GLY A 67 9.85 2.31 21.60
CA GLY A 67 9.04 1.48 22.49
C GLY A 67 7.54 1.77 22.49
N ALA A 68 7.06 2.72 21.69
CA ALA A 68 5.63 2.99 21.54
C ALA A 68 4.90 1.79 20.90
N THR A 69 3.58 1.79 21.01
CA THR A 69 2.71 0.79 20.41
C THR A 69 2.06 1.34 19.15
N ILE A 70 2.19 0.63 18.05
CA ILE A 70 1.45 0.89 16.81
C ILE A 70 0.19 0.05 16.83
N ILE A 71 -0.95 0.64 16.52
CA ILE A 71 -2.23 -0.05 16.37
C ILE A 71 -2.73 0.21 14.95
N GLU A 72 -3.17 -0.82 14.24
CA GLU A 72 -3.73 -0.62 12.88
C GLU A 72 -4.88 -1.59 12.63
N PRO A 73 -6.04 -1.07 12.15
CA PRO A 73 -7.16 -1.92 11.74
C PRO A 73 -6.89 -2.45 10.33
N THR A 74 -6.32 -3.64 10.23
CA THR A 74 -6.03 -4.25 8.93
C THR A 74 -5.84 -5.75 9.03
N SER A 75 -6.32 -6.47 8.04
CA SER A 75 -6.16 -7.91 7.89
C SER A 75 -5.32 -8.30 6.65
N GLY A 76 -4.93 -7.31 5.86
CA GLY A 76 -4.25 -7.51 4.58
C GLY A 76 -2.72 -7.37 4.65
N ASN A 77 -2.14 -7.18 3.47
CA ASN A 77 -0.69 -7.04 3.32
C ASN A 77 -0.09 -5.84 4.07
N THR A 78 -0.89 -4.81 4.36
CA THR A 78 -0.44 -3.70 5.22
C THR A 78 -0.10 -4.20 6.63
N GLY A 79 -0.92 -5.09 7.20
CA GLY A 79 -0.61 -5.70 8.49
C GLY A 79 0.69 -6.51 8.47
N VAL A 80 0.95 -7.24 7.38
CA VAL A 80 2.20 -7.99 7.21
C VAL A 80 3.40 -7.04 7.11
N GLY A 81 3.30 -5.98 6.29
CA GLY A 81 4.35 -4.96 6.17
C GLY A 81 4.61 -4.24 7.50
N LEU A 82 3.56 -3.86 8.23
CA LEU A 82 3.69 -3.24 9.55
C LEU A 82 4.34 -4.19 10.56
N ALA A 83 3.94 -5.48 10.58
CA ALA A 83 4.54 -6.47 11.48
C ALA A 83 6.04 -6.65 11.19
N PHE A 84 6.41 -6.75 9.92
CA PHE A 84 7.80 -6.81 9.48
C PHE A 84 8.60 -5.59 9.94
N VAL A 85 8.13 -4.36 9.63
CA VAL A 85 8.87 -3.14 9.96
C VAL A 85 8.89 -2.89 11.46
N SER A 86 7.79 -3.15 12.18
CA SER A 86 7.73 -3.00 13.64
C SER A 86 8.72 -3.93 14.34
N ALA A 87 8.80 -5.19 13.92
CA ALA A 87 9.78 -6.14 14.43
C ALA A 87 11.22 -5.66 14.17
N ALA A 88 11.51 -5.17 12.95
CA ALA A 88 12.83 -4.68 12.58
C ALA A 88 13.25 -3.40 13.33
N LYS A 89 12.31 -2.57 13.76
CA LYS A 89 12.54 -1.29 14.46
C LYS A 89 12.31 -1.37 15.97
N GLY A 90 11.80 -2.49 16.51
CA GLY A 90 11.58 -2.69 17.94
C GLY A 90 10.29 -2.07 18.48
N TYR A 91 9.27 -1.86 17.63
CA TYR A 91 7.96 -1.40 18.06
C TYR A 91 7.03 -2.55 18.43
N LYS A 92 6.14 -2.32 19.38
CA LYS A 92 4.99 -3.18 19.60
C LYS A 92 3.94 -2.93 18.53
N LEU A 93 3.31 -3.98 18.02
CA LEU A 93 2.25 -3.87 17.04
C LEU A 93 1.02 -4.64 17.48
N ILE A 94 -0.12 -3.95 17.50
CA ILE A 94 -1.45 -4.53 17.69
C ILE A 94 -2.23 -4.38 16.40
N LEU A 95 -2.73 -5.48 15.86
CA LEU A 95 -3.59 -5.48 14.67
C LEU A 95 -5.00 -5.87 15.07
N THR A 96 -5.98 -5.03 14.73
CA THR A 96 -7.39 -5.36 14.91
C THR A 96 -7.98 -5.85 13.59
N MET A 97 -8.72 -6.95 13.64
CA MET A 97 -9.31 -7.56 12.44
C MET A 97 -10.50 -8.44 12.77
N PRO A 98 -11.44 -8.66 11.81
CA PRO A 98 -12.53 -9.61 11.98
C PRO A 98 -12.02 -11.04 12.21
N ASP A 99 -12.73 -11.80 13.03
CA ASP A 99 -12.41 -13.20 13.33
C ASP A 99 -12.63 -14.16 12.16
N THR A 100 -13.21 -13.68 11.07
CA THR A 100 -13.36 -14.40 9.80
C THR A 100 -12.06 -14.49 8.98
N MET A 101 -11.00 -13.80 9.40
CA MET A 101 -9.70 -13.88 8.74
C MET A 101 -9.09 -15.27 8.88
N SER A 102 -8.43 -15.75 7.79
CA SER A 102 -7.88 -17.09 7.75
C SER A 102 -6.83 -17.34 8.85
N ILE A 103 -6.78 -18.59 9.31
CA ILE A 103 -5.85 -19.02 10.37
C ILE A 103 -4.39 -18.82 9.92
N GLU A 104 -4.09 -19.09 8.64
CA GLU A 104 -2.76 -18.92 8.06
C GLU A 104 -2.30 -17.46 8.15
N ARG A 105 -3.19 -16.52 7.85
CA ARG A 105 -2.91 -15.08 7.98
C ARG A 105 -2.63 -14.69 9.42
N ARG A 106 -3.44 -15.16 10.36
CA ARG A 106 -3.25 -14.88 11.78
C ARG A 106 -1.93 -15.46 12.29
N ASN A 107 -1.59 -16.69 11.88
CA ASN A 107 -0.34 -17.34 12.26
C ASN A 107 0.88 -16.61 11.70
N LEU A 108 0.83 -16.17 10.45
CA LEU A 108 1.89 -15.35 9.84
C LEU A 108 2.12 -14.05 10.63
N LEU A 109 1.07 -13.32 10.96
CA LEU A 109 1.18 -12.06 11.69
C LEU A 109 1.73 -12.25 13.11
N LYS A 110 1.28 -13.30 13.81
CA LYS A 110 1.83 -13.69 15.13
C LYS A 110 3.30 -14.10 15.04
N ALA A 111 3.68 -14.85 14.02
CA ALA A 111 5.07 -15.25 13.80
C ALA A 111 6.00 -14.05 13.54
N LEU A 112 5.46 -12.96 12.98
CA LEU A 112 6.15 -11.68 12.80
C LEU A 112 6.12 -10.80 14.06
N GLY A 113 5.54 -11.28 15.18
CA GLY A 113 5.53 -10.58 16.46
C GLY A 113 4.35 -9.66 16.71
N ALA A 114 3.33 -9.64 15.84
CA ALA A 114 2.14 -8.83 16.06
C ALA A 114 1.18 -9.46 17.07
N GLU A 115 0.63 -8.63 17.95
CA GLU A 115 -0.52 -8.96 18.78
C GLU A 115 -1.80 -8.81 17.94
N LEU A 116 -2.70 -9.81 18.01
CA LEU A 116 -3.96 -9.78 17.25
C LEU A 116 -5.14 -9.62 18.19
N VAL A 117 -5.97 -8.62 17.92
CA VAL A 117 -7.25 -8.41 18.58
C VAL A 117 -8.35 -8.68 17.55
N LEU A 118 -9.08 -9.78 17.78
CA LEU A 118 -10.15 -10.19 16.88
C LEU A 118 -11.47 -9.51 17.27
N THR A 119 -12.22 -9.09 16.28
CA THR A 119 -13.56 -8.50 16.42
C THR A 119 -14.60 -9.40 15.77
N PRO A 120 -15.90 -9.32 16.15
CA PRO A 120 -16.93 -10.11 15.54
C PRO A 120 -16.97 -9.94 14.02
N GLY A 121 -17.00 -11.04 13.28
CA GLY A 121 -17.02 -11.03 11.82
C GLY A 121 -18.21 -10.28 11.22
N ALA A 122 -19.35 -10.26 11.92
CA ALA A 122 -20.55 -9.52 11.51
C ALA A 122 -20.31 -8.00 11.42
N ASP A 123 -19.40 -7.46 12.23
CA ASP A 123 -19.07 -6.02 12.26
C ASP A 123 -18.05 -5.63 11.17
N GLY A 124 -17.45 -6.62 10.51
CA GLY A 124 -16.47 -6.42 9.44
C GLY A 124 -15.34 -5.47 9.82
N MET A 125 -14.84 -4.70 8.84
CA MET A 125 -13.77 -3.73 9.10
C MET A 125 -14.20 -2.55 9.98
N LYS A 126 -15.50 -2.22 10.02
CA LYS A 126 -15.98 -1.15 10.93
C LYS A 126 -15.75 -1.52 12.39
N GLY A 127 -16.03 -2.77 12.77
CA GLY A 127 -15.73 -3.27 14.11
C GLY A 127 -14.23 -3.24 14.42
N ALA A 128 -13.39 -3.62 13.47
CA ALA A 128 -11.94 -3.56 13.64
C ALA A 128 -11.43 -2.12 13.84
N ILE A 129 -11.96 -1.15 13.08
CA ILE A 129 -11.61 0.28 13.23
C ILE A 129 -12.04 0.79 14.61
N ALA A 130 -13.28 0.54 15.02
CA ALA A 130 -13.78 0.96 16.33
C ALA A 130 -12.92 0.39 17.47
N LYS A 131 -12.51 -0.88 17.36
CA LYS A 131 -11.65 -1.53 18.34
C LYS A 131 -10.23 -0.95 18.36
N ALA A 132 -9.68 -0.54 17.22
CA ALA A 132 -8.40 0.13 17.15
C ALA A 132 -8.42 1.48 17.89
N GLU A 133 -9.48 2.28 17.70
CA GLU A 133 -9.65 3.56 18.39
C GLU A 133 -9.87 3.36 19.91
N GLU A 134 -10.64 2.36 20.32
CA GLU A 134 -10.81 1.99 21.73
C GLU A 134 -9.46 1.67 22.37
N LEU A 135 -8.66 0.81 21.73
CA LEU A 135 -7.34 0.43 22.23
C LEU A 135 -6.37 1.60 22.29
N LYS A 136 -6.40 2.48 21.28
CA LYS A 136 -5.60 3.71 21.26
C LYS A 136 -5.94 4.62 22.44
N ALA A 137 -7.21 4.78 22.77
CA ALA A 137 -7.65 5.63 23.87
C ALA A 137 -7.14 5.18 25.25
N VAL A 138 -6.93 3.87 25.44
CA VAL A 138 -6.46 3.28 26.72
C VAL A 138 -4.98 2.91 26.74
N THR A 139 -4.29 3.02 25.60
CA THR A 139 -2.85 2.69 25.49
C THR A 139 -2.04 3.96 25.37
N SER A 140 -1.34 4.33 26.40
CA SER A 140 -0.52 5.56 26.43
C SER A 140 0.52 5.56 25.30
N GLY A 141 0.59 6.64 24.51
CA GLY A 141 1.54 6.81 23.42
C GLY A 141 1.28 5.91 22.22
N ALA A 142 0.12 5.24 22.13
CA ALA A 142 -0.22 4.44 20.97
C ALA A 142 -0.57 5.29 19.76
N VAL A 143 -0.17 4.83 18.56
CA VAL A 143 -0.37 5.51 17.28
C VAL A 143 -1.12 4.61 16.31
N ILE A 144 -2.15 5.16 15.63
CA ILE A 144 -2.77 4.54 14.45
C ILE A 144 -2.21 5.27 13.22
N LEU A 145 -1.68 4.53 12.27
CA LEU A 145 -0.97 5.09 11.10
C LEU A 145 -1.90 5.48 9.96
N GLN A 146 -3.10 4.88 9.86
CA GLN A 146 -4.18 5.25 8.94
C GLN A 146 -3.79 5.18 7.46
N GLN A 147 -3.53 3.99 6.95
CA GLN A 147 -3.05 3.78 5.58
C GLN A 147 -3.86 4.46 4.46
N PHE A 148 -5.16 4.72 4.68
CA PHE A 148 -6.05 5.33 3.69
C PHE A 148 -5.98 6.85 3.67
N GLU A 149 -5.45 7.48 4.72
CA GLU A 149 -5.43 8.93 4.91
C GLU A 149 -4.01 9.50 5.01
N ASN A 150 -3.03 8.66 5.36
CA ASN A 150 -1.67 9.07 5.63
C ASN A 150 -0.93 9.52 4.36
N PRO A 151 -0.50 10.78 4.25
CA PRO A 151 0.19 11.30 3.06
C PRO A 151 1.57 10.66 2.84
N ALA A 152 2.17 10.03 3.84
CA ALA A 152 3.42 9.28 3.68
C ALA A 152 3.26 8.10 2.70
N ASN A 153 2.04 7.57 2.53
CA ASN A 153 1.74 6.50 1.58
C ASN A 153 1.99 6.95 0.12
N PRO A 154 1.29 7.90 -0.48
CA PRO A 154 1.61 8.35 -1.84
C PRO A 154 2.99 8.98 -1.95
N ALA A 155 3.47 9.70 -0.94
CA ALA A 155 4.80 10.29 -0.95
C ALA A 155 5.92 9.26 -1.08
N MET A 156 5.77 8.06 -0.48
CA MET A 156 6.71 6.96 -0.66
C MET A 156 6.77 6.49 -2.11
N HIS A 157 5.63 6.34 -2.75
CA HIS A 157 5.56 5.93 -4.15
C HIS A 157 6.09 7.01 -5.11
N LEU A 158 5.85 8.28 -4.80
CA LEU A 158 6.41 9.42 -5.54
C LEU A 158 7.95 9.39 -5.56
N ARG A 159 8.55 9.24 -4.38
CA ARG A 159 10.02 9.34 -4.22
C ARG A 159 10.78 8.02 -4.44
N THR A 160 10.10 6.87 -4.55
CA THR A 160 10.75 5.57 -4.77
C THR A 160 10.18 4.84 -5.96
N THR A 161 9.00 4.26 -5.89
CA THR A 161 8.40 3.40 -6.92
C THR A 161 8.33 4.07 -8.28
N GLY A 162 7.90 5.33 -8.34
CA GLY A 162 7.83 6.10 -9.58
C GLY A 162 9.21 6.37 -10.18
N LEU A 163 10.21 6.70 -9.32
CA LEU A 163 11.58 6.92 -9.76
C LEU A 163 12.25 5.63 -10.23
N GLU A 164 11.99 4.52 -9.56
CA GLU A 164 12.48 3.19 -9.96
C GLU A 164 11.95 2.83 -11.35
N ILE A 165 10.63 2.99 -11.57
CA ILE A 165 10.00 2.73 -12.89
C ILE A 165 10.64 3.61 -13.95
N TRP A 166 10.77 4.90 -13.72
CA TRP A 166 11.35 5.85 -14.68
C TRP A 166 12.80 5.48 -15.03
N ARG A 167 13.62 5.22 -14.01
CA ARG A 167 15.03 4.83 -14.18
C ARG A 167 15.17 3.52 -14.95
N ASP A 168 14.43 2.49 -14.55
CA ASP A 168 14.59 1.13 -15.04
C ASP A 168 13.98 0.94 -16.44
N THR A 169 13.11 1.86 -16.88
CA THR A 169 12.58 1.94 -18.24
C THR A 169 13.33 2.95 -19.12
N GLU A 170 14.33 3.65 -18.59
CA GLU A 170 15.00 4.78 -19.27
C GLU A 170 14.00 5.86 -19.73
N GLY A 171 12.93 6.06 -18.95
CA GLY A 171 11.87 7.01 -19.27
C GLY A 171 10.90 6.56 -20.35
N LYS A 172 11.03 5.34 -20.87
CA LYS A 172 10.17 4.82 -21.95
C LYS A 172 8.88 4.22 -21.37
N VAL A 173 7.97 5.09 -20.94
CA VAL A 173 6.67 4.73 -20.36
C VAL A 173 5.58 5.54 -21.06
N ASP A 174 4.66 4.85 -21.74
CA ASP A 174 3.49 5.50 -22.37
C ASP A 174 2.27 5.45 -21.44
N ILE A 175 2.10 4.33 -20.73
CA ILE A 175 0.92 4.08 -19.89
C ILE A 175 1.38 3.40 -18.58
N PHE A 176 0.96 3.97 -17.46
CA PHE A 176 1.09 3.33 -16.14
C PHE A 176 -0.27 2.83 -15.67
N VAL A 177 -0.33 1.55 -15.28
CA VAL A 177 -1.56 0.89 -14.82
C VAL A 177 -1.37 0.40 -13.41
N ALA A 178 -2.28 0.74 -12.50
CA ALA A 178 -2.24 0.26 -11.12
C ALA A 178 -3.63 -0.02 -10.56
N GLY A 179 -3.76 -1.12 -9.80
CA GLY A 179 -4.94 -1.41 -9.00
C GLY A 179 -5.07 -0.46 -7.81
N VAL A 180 -6.31 -0.05 -7.51
CA VAL A 180 -6.60 0.91 -6.45
C VAL A 180 -7.10 0.20 -5.19
N GLY A 181 -6.25 0.15 -4.17
CA GLY A 181 -6.63 -0.16 -2.80
C GLY A 181 -6.76 1.12 -1.99
N THR A 182 -5.66 1.63 -1.43
CA THR A 182 -5.61 2.93 -0.74
C THR A 182 -5.49 4.13 -1.69
N GLY A 183 -5.17 3.89 -2.96
CA GLY A 183 -4.88 4.95 -3.93
C GLY A 183 -3.43 5.42 -3.96
N GLY A 184 -2.64 5.13 -2.92
CA GLY A 184 -1.28 5.65 -2.77
C GLY A 184 -0.34 5.34 -3.94
N THR A 185 -0.38 4.12 -4.47
CA THR A 185 0.48 3.71 -5.59
C THR A 185 0.15 4.49 -6.87
N VAL A 186 -1.13 4.52 -7.27
CA VAL A 186 -1.54 5.20 -8.50
C VAL A 186 -1.30 6.71 -8.42
N SER A 187 -1.54 7.31 -7.24
CA SER A 187 -1.30 8.74 -7.01
C SER A 187 0.19 9.06 -7.01
N GLY A 188 0.99 8.42 -6.14
CA GLY A 188 2.40 8.75 -6.02
C GLY A 188 3.23 8.42 -7.25
N VAL A 189 3.02 7.26 -7.88
CA VAL A 189 3.70 6.91 -9.14
C VAL A 189 3.20 7.80 -10.28
N GLY A 190 1.88 8.03 -10.35
CA GLY A 190 1.29 8.89 -11.36
C GLY A 190 1.88 10.30 -11.33
N GLU A 191 1.99 10.90 -10.16
CA GLU A 191 2.63 12.20 -9.97
C GLU A 191 4.11 12.17 -10.39
N ALA A 192 4.88 11.17 -9.93
CA ALA A 192 6.30 11.03 -10.28
C ALA A 192 6.54 10.94 -11.78
N LEU A 193 5.70 10.22 -12.49
CA LEU A 193 5.80 10.06 -13.95
C LEU A 193 5.32 11.31 -14.69
N LYS A 194 4.18 11.89 -14.29
CA LYS A 194 3.63 13.11 -14.88
C LYS A 194 4.53 14.34 -14.74
N MET A 195 5.27 14.44 -13.63
CA MET A 195 6.29 15.49 -13.46
C MET A 195 7.43 15.41 -14.48
N ARG A 196 7.69 14.24 -15.06
CA ARG A 196 8.76 13.99 -16.03
C ARG A 196 8.26 14.04 -17.46
N ASP A 197 7.11 13.44 -17.70
CA ASP A 197 6.42 13.45 -18.97
C ASP A 197 4.91 13.54 -18.76
N PRO A 198 4.30 14.72 -18.96
CA PRO A 198 2.86 14.92 -18.82
C PRO A 198 2.00 14.09 -19.79
N SER A 199 2.58 13.56 -20.87
CA SER A 199 1.86 12.75 -21.86
C SER A 199 1.54 11.33 -21.38
N ILE A 200 2.27 10.81 -20.38
CA ILE A 200 2.06 9.46 -19.83
C ILE A 200 0.62 9.32 -19.34
N LYS A 201 -0.06 8.28 -19.78
CA LYS A 201 -1.41 7.97 -19.31
C LYS A 201 -1.36 7.19 -17.99
N ILE A 202 -2.17 7.62 -17.01
CA ILE A 202 -2.31 6.94 -15.73
C ILE A 202 -3.68 6.26 -15.71
N VAL A 203 -3.68 4.94 -15.50
CA VAL A 203 -4.88 4.10 -15.49
C VAL A 203 -5.06 3.48 -14.11
N ALA A 204 -6.15 3.84 -13.46
CA ALA A 204 -6.60 3.23 -12.20
C ALA A 204 -7.49 2.01 -12.51
N VAL A 205 -7.23 0.88 -11.85
CA VAL A 205 -7.99 -0.36 -12.01
C VAL A 205 -8.76 -0.64 -10.74
N GLU A 206 -10.03 -0.96 -10.89
CA GLU A 206 -10.92 -1.42 -9.81
C GLU A 206 -11.65 -2.72 -10.20
N PRO A 207 -12.18 -3.50 -9.24
CA PRO A 207 -12.97 -4.68 -9.56
C PRO A 207 -14.28 -4.31 -10.26
N SER A 208 -14.66 -5.04 -11.30
CA SER A 208 -15.94 -4.84 -12.02
C SER A 208 -17.16 -5.04 -11.13
N ASP A 209 -17.04 -5.90 -10.12
CA ASP A 209 -18.12 -6.19 -9.15
C ASP A 209 -18.24 -5.10 -8.06
N SER A 210 -17.28 -4.17 -7.99
CA SER A 210 -17.26 -3.05 -7.04
C SER A 210 -16.72 -1.77 -7.69
N PRO A 211 -17.39 -1.24 -8.75
CA PRO A 211 -16.86 -0.16 -9.60
C PRO A 211 -17.13 1.22 -9.00
N VAL A 212 -16.68 1.44 -7.76
CA VAL A 212 -16.97 2.67 -6.99
C VAL A 212 -16.29 3.89 -7.57
N LEU A 213 -15.08 3.74 -8.11
CA LEU A 213 -14.34 4.83 -8.75
C LEU A 213 -15.00 5.31 -10.05
N SER A 214 -15.71 4.41 -10.73
CA SER A 214 -16.48 4.72 -11.96
C SER A 214 -17.91 5.18 -11.66
N GLY A 215 -18.27 5.41 -10.38
CA GLY A 215 -19.60 5.89 -9.97
C GLY A 215 -20.62 4.79 -9.73
N GLY A 216 -20.20 3.51 -9.72
CA GLY A 216 -21.05 2.37 -9.37
C GLY A 216 -21.16 2.16 -7.86
N LYS A 217 -21.86 1.09 -7.47
CA LYS A 217 -22.06 0.71 -6.06
C LYS A 217 -20.96 -0.25 -5.60
N PRO A 218 -20.59 -0.21 -4.30
CA PRO A 218 -19.71 -1.24 -3.74
C PRO A 218 -20.38 -2.61 -3.76
N GLY A 219 -19.58 -3.64 -4.07
CA GLY A 219 -20.04 -5.03 -4.12
C GLY A 219 -18.95 -6.01 -3.67
N PRO A 220 -19.31 -7.25 -3.33
CA PRO A 220 -18.36 -8.28 -2.96
C PRO A 220 -17.54 -8.72 -4.17
N HIS A 221 -16.23 -8.86 -4.00
CA HIS A 221 -15.31 -9.36 -5.03
C HIS A 221 -14.19 -10.18 -4.40
N LYS A 222 -13.50 -10.99 -5.22
CA LYS A 222 -12.45 -11.92 -4.76
C LYS A 222 -11.02 -11.38 -4.91
N ILE A 223 -10.83 -10.18 -5.46
CA ILE A 223 -9.51 -9.60 -5.71
C ILE A 223 -9.01 -8.95 -4.43
N GLN A 224 -7.96 -9.52 -3.83
CA GLN A 224 -7.39 -8.99 -2.59
C GLN A 224 -6.53 -7.75 -2.85
N GLY A 225 -6.61 -6.76 -1.94
CA GLY A 225 -5.73 -5.59 -1.92
C GLY A 225 -6.17 -4.40 -2.77
N ILE A 226 -7.25 -4.54 -3.56
CA ILE A 226 -7.90 -3.45 -4.29
C ILE A 226 -9.40 -3.44 -4.03
N GLY A 227 -10.10 -2.38 -4.46
CA GLY A 227 -11.56 -2.30 -4.33
C GLY A 227 -12.03 -2.17 -2.88
N ALA A 228 -11.64 -1.11 -2.21
CA ALA A 228 -11.95 -0.87 -0.78
C ALA A 228 -13.47 -0.63 -0.50
N GLY A 229 -14.30 -0.50 -1.54
CA GLY A 229 -15.73 -0.24 -1.42
C GLY A 229 -16.08 1.23 -1.20
N PHE A 230 -15.11 2.12 -1.21
CA PHE A 230 -15.25 3.57 -1.14
C PHE A 230 -14.14 4.24 -1.97
N ILE A 231 -14.28 5.53 -2.25
CA ILE A 231 -13.25 6.32 -2.95
C ILE A 231 -12.21 6.78 -1.92
N PRO A 232 -10.95 6.30 -2.00
CA PRO A 232 -9.91 6.70 -1.07
C PRO A 232 -9.58 8.19 -1.21
N CYS A 233 -9.41 8.91 -0.08
CA CYS A 233 -9.07 10.33 -0.11
C CYS A 233 -7.70 10.62 -0.74
N LEU A 234 -6.76 9.65 -0.68
CA LEU A 234 -5.45 9.76 -1.30
C LEU A 234 -5.47 9.84 -2.84
N LEU A 235 -6.60 9.51 -3.49
CA LEU A 235 -6.78 9.73 -4.93
C LEU A 235 -7.01 11.21 -5.29
N TYR A 236 -7.47 12.02 -4.36
CA TYR A 236 -7.74 13.45 -4.61
C TYR A 236 -6.49 14.33 -4.57
N THR A 237 -5.35 13.78 -4.17
CA THR A 237 -4.07 14.50 -4.14
C THR A 237 -3.39 14.60 -5.50
N SER A 238 -3.87 13.87 -6.50
CA SER A 238 -3.35 13.93 -7.88
C SER A 238 -4.31 14.71 -8.78
N PRO A 239 -3.82 15.62 -9.66
CA PRO A 239 -4.65 16.28 -10.65
C PRO A 239 -5.32 15.24 -11.53
N SER A 240 -6.65 15.15 -11.44
CA SER A 240 -7.44 14.24 -12.25
C SER A 240 -7.69 14.88 -13.63
N PRO A 241 -7.57 14.12 -14.75
CA PRO A 241 -8.03 14.60 -16.06
C PRO A 241 -9.55 14.92 -16.11
N ARG A 242 -10.29 14.57 -15.05
CA ARG A 242 -11.71 14.90 -14.87
C ARG A 242 -11.95 16.15 -14.01
N ASP A 243 -10.90 16.82 -13.54
CA ASP A 243 -11.06 18.08 -12.80
C ASP A 243 -11.42 19.19 -13.81
N PRO A 244 -12.64 19.76 -13.78
CA PRO A 244 -13.05 20.82 -14.72
C PRO A 244 -12.28 22.12 -14.59
N LYS A 245 -11.34 22.21 -13.64
CA LYS A 245 -10.45 23.36 -13.47
C LYS A 245 -9.13 23.25 -14.24
N THR A 246 -8.92 22.16 -14.96
CA THR A 246 -7.70 21.92 -15.78
C THR A 246 -7.97 21.95 -17.28
N SER A 247 -9.09 22.54 -17.73
CA SER A 247 -9.38 22.85 -19.13
C SER A 247 -8.99 24.30 -19.46
#